data_c0dc16b87c02af676970000cdcccc2d9
#
_entry.id   c0dc16b87c02af676970000cdcccc2d9
#
_cell.length_a   1.000
_cell.length_b   1.000
_cell.length_c   1.000
_cell.angle_alpha   90.00
_cell.angle_beta   90.00
_cell.angle_gamma   90.00
#
_symmetry.space_group_name_H-M   'P 1'
#
loop_
_entity.id
_entity.type
_entity.pdbx_description
1 polymer ?
#
loop_
_entity_poly.entity_id
_entity_poly.type
_entity_poly.pdbx_seq_one_letter_code
_entity_poly.pdbx_strand_id
1 'polypeptide(L)'
;SAKEMNALQPGTRSFAQFDMDSFANVTNDNDNPYLADMTKKAIELLNSNENGFFLMVEAAHIDKFSHKNILEGSTAQVIEFNKAIQVAYDFASRDGDTLVLVTADHETGGITYNEETGEYYYTTKSHTGVNVPVYVSASDAGFITGEAYDNYCISTQLARVMGYDKSQFPKTK
;
A
#
# COMPACT_ATOMS: atom_id res chain seq x y z
N SER A 1 12.72 10.75 -13.60
CA SER A 1 12.89 11.76 -12.53
C SER A 1 11.54 12.22 -11.99
N ALA A 2 11.52 12.79 -10.80
CA ALA A 2 10.31 13.39 -10.21
C ALA A 2 9.76 14.51 -11.09
N LYS A 3 10.63 15.26 -11.77
CA LYS A 3 10.23 16.32 -12.72
C LYS A 3 9.44 15.75 -13.91
N GLU A 4 9.91 14.66 -14.50
CA GLU A 4 9.21 13.99 -15.62
C GLU A 4 7.88 13.38 -15.17
N MET A 5 7.85 12.75 -13.98
CA MET A 5 6.61 12.25 -13.39
C MET A 5 5.57 13.39 -13.24
N ASN A 6 5.99 14.52 -12.69
CA ASN A 6 5.10 15.69 -12.49
C ASN A 6 4.58 16.29 -13.79
N ALA A 7 5.27 16.10 -14.91
CA ALA A 7 4.84 16.56 -16.22
C ALA A 7 3.79 15.67 -16.91
N LEU A 8 3.53 14.46 -16.37
CA LEU A 8 2.50 13.56 -16.91
C LEU A 8 1.12 14.20 -16.84
N GLN A 9 0.32 13.96 -17.87
CA GLN A 9 -1.03 14.52 -18.02
C GLN A 9 -2.09 13.41 -17.98
N PRO A 10 -3.30 13.70 -17.46
CA PRO A 10 -4.44 12.78 -17.49
C PRO A 10 -4.76 12.31 -18.93
N GLY A 11 -5.32 11.08 -19.03
CA GLY A 11 -5.72 10.50 -20.31
C GLY A 11 -4.60 9.84 -21.12
N THR A 12 -3.36 9.89 -20.65
CA THR A 12 -2.23 9.24 -21.31
C THR A 12 -1.79 7.98 -20.55
N ARG A 13 -1.64 6.85 -21.27
CA ARG A 13 -1.00 5.67 -20.68
C ARG A 13 0.45 6.00 -20.39
N SER A 14 0.83 5.84 -19.12
CA SER A 14 2.17 6.19 -18.67
C SER A 14 2.84 4.98 -18.01
N PHE A 15 4.14 4.86 -18.24
CA PHE A 15 5.02 3.95 -17.51
C PHE A 15 6.22 4.78 -17.05
N ALA A 16 6.48 4.74 -15.76
CA ALA A 16 7.62 5.42 -15.14
C ALA A 16 8.46 4.42 -14.35
N GLN A 17 9.75 4.44 -14.58
CA GLN A 17 10.73 3.66 -13.84
C GLN A 17 11.75 4.62 -13.23
N PHE A 18 12.00 4.43 -11.94
CA PHE A 18 12.98 5.19 -11.17
C PHE A 18 14.14 4.28 -10.78
N ASP A 19 15.25 4.88 -10.35
CA ASP A 19 16.40 4.12 -9.87
C ASP A 19 16.03 3.39 -8.57
N MET A 20 16.09 2.07 -8.62
CA MET A 20 15.70 1.19 -7.51
C MET A 20 16.61 1.32 -6.27
N ASP A 21 17.88 1.65 -6.47
CA ASP A 21 18.84 1.73 -5.36
C ASP A 21 18.59 2.94 -4.46
N SER A 22 17.97 3.98 -4.99
CA SER A 22 17.65 5.20 -4.24
C SER A 22 16.43 5.07 -3.32
N PHE A 23 15.54 4.11 -3.55
CA PHE A 23 14.43 3.83 -2.62
C PHE A 23 14.89 3.18 -1.30
N ALA A 24 16.10 2.68 -1.25
CA ALA A 24 16.68 2.15 -0.02
C ALA A 24 16.94 3.23 1.04
N ASN A 25 17.06 4.47 0.62
CA ASN A 25 17.30 5.62 1.50
C ASN A 25 16.11 6.57 1.48
N VAL A 26 15.66 6.95 2.66
CA VAL A 26 14.59 7.95 2.85
C VAL A 26 15.04 9.36 2.44
N THR A 27 16.32 9.52 2.09
CA THR A 27 16.92 10.78 1.60
C THR A 27 16.85 10.82 0.08
N ASN A 28 16.14 11.81 -0.44
CA ASN A 28 15.92 11.99 -1.87
C ASN A 28 17.05 12.83 -2.52
N ASP A 29 18.26 12.33 -2.50
CA ASP A 29 19.41 13.04 -3.09
C ASP A 29 19.47 12.95 -4.63
N ASN A 30 18.60 12.13 -5.27
CA ASN A 30 18.70 11.75 -6.68
C ASN A 30 17.49 12.14 -7.56
N ASP A 31 16.66 13.12 -7.16
CA ASP A 31 15.45 13.52 -7.91
C ASP A 31 14.44 12.37 -8.15
N ASN A 32 14.44 11.36 -7.28
CA ASN A 32 13.43 10.32 -7.27
C ASN A 32 12.24 10.74 -6.41
N PRO A 33 10.99 10.46 -6.84
CA PRO A 33 9.83 10.80 -6.03
C PRO A 33 9.70 9.85 -4.84
N TYR A 34 9.20 10.35 -3.73
CA TYR A 34 8.73 9.51 -2.63
C TYR A 34 7.46 8.74 -3.00
N LEU A 35 7.17 7.68 -2.28
CA LEU A 35 5.94 6.90 -2.51
C LEU A 35 4.68 7.77 -2.38
N ALA A 36 4.67 8.73 -1.45
CA ALA A 36 3.58 9.69 -1.31
C ALA A 36 3.40 10.57 -2.55
N ASP A 37 4.50 11.02 -3.18
CA ASP A 37 4.45 11.82 -4.42
C ASP A 37 3.92 11.00 -5.59
N MET A 38 4.38 9.75 -5.71
CA MET A 38 3.89 8.82 -6.73
C MET A 38 2.40 8.52 -6.55
N THR A 39 1.97 8.29 -5.31
CA THR A 39 0.56 8.05 -4.96
C THR A 39 -0.31 9.26 -5.33
N LYS A 40 0.13 10.46 -4.95
CA LYS A 40 -0.57 11.71 -5.28
C LYS A 40 -0.70 11.89 -6.79
N LYS A 41 0.40 11.69 -7.53
CA LYS A 41 0.39 11.83 -8.99
C LYS A 41 -0.47 10.78 -9.67
N ALA A 42 -0.44 9.54 -9.20
CA ALA A 42 -1.29 8.47 -9.72
C ALA A 42 -2.78 8.80 -9.54
N ILE A 43 -3.19 9.26 -8.36
CA ILE A 43 -4.56 9.70 -8.09
C ILE A 43 -4.94 10.84 -9.04
N GLU A 44 -4.11 11.88 -9.18
CA GLU A 44 -4.35 13.01 -10.09
C GLU A 44 -4.61 12.54 -11.53
N LEU A 45 -3.79 11.60 -12.02
CA LEU A 45 -3.93 11.09 -13.39
C LEU A 45 -5.19 10.23 -13.59
N LEU A 46 -5.54 9.41 -12.58
CA LEU A 46 -6.63 8.45 -12.66
C LEU A 46 -8.00 9.07 -12.37
N ASN A 47 -8.06 10.08 -11.53
CA ASN A 47 -9.31 10.74 -11.13
C ASN A 47 -10.04 11.47 -12.27
N SER A 48 -9.40 11.63 -13.41
CA SER A 48 -10.06 12.17 -14.63
C SER A 48 -10.99 11.17 -15.32
N ASN A 49 -10.99 9.90 -14.90
CA ASN A 49 -11.83 8.87 -15.51
C ASN A 49 -13.23 8.86 -14.86
N GLU A 50 -14.26 9.21 -15.66
CA GLU A 50 -15.66 9.25 -15.22
C GLU A 50 -16.21 7.90 -14.74
N ASN A 51 -15.58 6.78 -15.09
CA ASN A 51 -15.94 5.45 -14.63
C ASN A 51 -15.24 5.04 -13.33
N GLY A 52 -14.50 5.96 -12.69
CA GLY A 52 -13.69 5.67 -11.52
C GLY A 52 -12.37 4.98 -11.85
N PHE A 53 -11.65 4.57 -10.82
CA PHE A 53 -10.35 3.91 -10.96
C PHE A 53 -10.09 2.91 -9.84
N PHE A 54 -9.15 2.02 -10.08
CA PHE A 54 -8.50 1.19 -9.08
C PHE A 54 -7.01 1.52 -9.05
N LEU A 55 -6.48 1.80 -7.87
CA LEU A 55 -5.06 2.07 -7.66
C LEU A 55 -4.51 1.15 -6.58
N MET A 56 -3.46 0.41 -6.89
CA MET A 56 -2.67 -0.33 -5.91
C MET A 56 -1.36 0.41 -5.66
N VAL A 57 -1.01 0.57 -4.41
CA VAL A 57 0.25 1.19 -3.95
C VAL A 57 0.97 0.21 -3.04
N GLU A 58 2.22 -0.08 -3.35
CA GLU A 58 3.03 -1.03 -2.59
C GLU A 58 4.25 -0.36 -1.95
N ALA A 59 4.44 -0.62 -0.66
CA ALA A 59 5.62 -0.21 0.10
C ALA A 59 6.60 -1.39 0.25
N ALA A 60 7.11 -1.90 -0.86
CA ALA A 60 7.90 -3.13 -0.95
C ALA A 60 9.15 -3.17 -0.07
N HIS A 61 9.73 -2.05 0.29
CA HIS A 61 10.97 -2.02 1.08
C HIS A 61 10.77 -2.30 2.57
N ILE A 62 9.54 -2.25 3.10
CA ILE A 62 9.24 -2.72 4.46
C ILE A 62 9.65 -4.19 4.59
N ASP A 63 9.19 -5.02 3.67
CA ASP A 63 9.53 -6.43 3.58
C ASP A 63 11.05 -6.66 3.37
N LYS A 64 11.65 -5.95 2.41
CA LYS A 64 13.08 -6.13 2.08
C LYS A 64 14.01 -5.79 3.22
N PHE A 65 13.71 -4.78 4.04
CA PHE A 65 14.48 -4.48 5.25
C PHE A 65 14.22 -5.51 6.35
N SER A 66 12.99 -5.98 6.48
CA SER A 66 12.62 -7.01 7.46
C SER A 66 13.32 -8.34 7.17
N HIS A 67 13.45 -8.76 5.91
CA HIS A 67 14.26 -9.92 5.50
C HIS A 67 15.74 -9.80 5.89
N LYS A 68 16.24 -8.58 6.00
CA LYS A 68 17.63 -8.30 6.43
C LYS A 68 17.74 -8.11 7.95
N ASN A 69 16.62 -8.12 8.67
CA ASN A 69 16.52 -7.82 10.09
C ASN A 69 17.07 -6.41 10.43
N ILE A 70 16.77 -5.43 9.56
CA ILE A 70 17.17 -4.03 9.73
C ILE A 70 15.97 -3.22 10.20
N LEU A 71 15.80 -3.14 11.52
CA LEU A 71 14.65 -2.50 12.17
C LEU A 71 14.52 -1.01 11.81
N GLU A 72 15.61 -0.26 11.85
CA GLU A 72 15.60 1.15 11.48
C GLU A 72 15.12 1.37 10.05
N GLY A 73 15.59 0.53 9.10
CA GLY A 73 15.19 0.59 7.71
C GLY A 73 13.71 0.28 7.51
N SER A 74 13.20 -0.81 8.09
CA SER A 74 11.77 -1.16 7.99
C SER A 74 10.88 -0.11 8.64
N THR A 75 11.26 0.44 9.79
CA THR A 75 10.53 1.51 10.48
C THR A 75 10.46 2.78 9.62
N ALA A 76 11.59 3.19 9.01
CA ALA A 76 11.63 4.33 8.11
C ALA A 76 10.67 4.15 6.92
N GLN A 77 10.63 2.94 6.35
CA GLN A 77 9.72 2.63 5.23
C GLN A 77 8.24 2.61 5.65
N VAL A 78 7.91 2.15 6.85
CA VAL A 78 6.55 2.25 7.41
C VAL A 78 6.13 3.72 7.55
N ILE A 79 7.04 4.60 8.01
CA ILE A 79 6.77 6.04 8.12
C ILE A 79 6.51 6.65 6.74
N GLU A 80 7.29 6.29 5.72
CA GLU A 80 7.06 6.74 4.34
C GLU A 80 5.75 6.21 3.77
N PHE A 81 5.41 4.94 4.02
CA PHE A 81 4.13 4.37 3.62
C PHE A 81 2.96 5.09 4.26
N ASN A 82 3.08 5.45 5.53
CA ASN A 82 2.04 6.22 6.23
C ASN A 82 1.76 7.58 5.57
N LYS A 83 2.79 8.24 4.99
CA LYS A 83 2.59 9.48 4.21
C LYS A 83 1.79 9.21 2.91
N ALA A 84 2.03 8.10 2.24
CA ALA A 84 1.26 7.71 1.06
C ALA A 84 -0.20 7.37 1.42
N ILE A 85 -0.42 6.69 2.54
CA ILE A 85 -1.76 6.43 3.09
C ILE A 85 -2.47 7.75 3.39
N GLN A 86 -1.79 8.72 3.99
CA GLN A 86 -2.38 10.03 4.29
C GLN A 86 -2.84 10.75 3.02
N VAL A 87 -2.03 10.69 1.95
CA VAL A 87 -2.41 11.26 0.63
C VAL A 87 -3.70 10.62 0.10
N ALA A 88 -3.80 9.30 0.15
CA ALA A 88 -4.98 8.58 -0.29
C ALA A 88 -6.21 8.89 0.58
N TYR A 89 -6.03 8.94 1.89
CA TYR A 89 -7.09 9.26 2.85
C TYR A 89 -7.60 10.70 2.70
N ASP A 90 -6.71 11.66 2.52
CA ASP A 90 -7.05 13.06 2.29
C ASP A 90 -7.83 13.25 0.98
N PHE A 91 -7.48 12.48 -0.05
CA PHE A 91 -8.25 12.44 -1.30
C PHE A 91 -9.64 11.87 -1.06
N ALA A 92 -9.73 10.66 -0.50
CA ALA A 92 -10.99 9.97 -0.24
C ALA A 92 -11.95 10.80 0.62
N SER A 93 -11.42 11.48 1.64
CA SER A 93 -12.22 12.33 2.54
C SER A 93 -12.85 13.55 1.84
N ARG A 94 -12.24 14.04 0.76
CA ARG A 94 -12.77 15.15 -0.04
C ARG A 94 -13.67 14.69 -1.17
N ASP A 95 -13.32 13.56 -1.77
CA ASP A 95 -14.04 12.95 -2.87
C ASP A 95 -15.39 12.36 -2.41
N GLY A 96 -15.41 11.68 -1.29
CA GLY A 96 -16.61 11.12 -0.67
C GLY A 96 -17.09 9.80 -1.29
N ASP A 97 -16.51 9.37 -2.42
CA ASP A 97 -16.87 8.15 -3.16
C ASP A 97 -15.65 7.21 -3.38
N THR A 98 -14.58 7.46 -2.66
CA THR A 98 -13.35 6.66 -2.72
C THR A 98 -13.16 5.84 -1.46
N LEU A 99 -12.97 4.53 -1.63
CA LEU A 99 -12.58 3.59 -0.58
C LEU A 99 -11.07 3.48 -0.51
N VAL A 100 -10.48 3.63 0.67
CA VAL A 100 -9.08 3.31 0.95
C VAL A 100 -9.03 2.04 1.79
N LEU A 101 -8.27 1.05 1.32
CA LEU A 101 -7.97 -0.19 2.04
C LEU A 101 -6.47 -0.28 2.25
N VAL A 102 -6.05 -0.58 3.48
CA VAL A 102 -4.64 -0.77 3.84
C VAL A 102 -4.47 -2.13 4.48
N THR A 103 -3.56 -2.92 3.96
CA THR A 103 -3.23 -4.25 4.46
C THR A 103 -1.79 -4.62 4.11
N ALA A 104 -1.33 -5.77 4.58
CA ALA A 104 -0.15 -6.45 4.07
C ALA A 104 -0.57 -7.78 3.45
N ASP A 105 0.26 -8.36 2.61
CA ASP A 105 0.10 -9.71 2.07
C ASP A 105 0.57 -10.77 3.07
N HIS A 106 1.57 -10.46 3.91
CA HIS A 106 2.11 -11.28 5.00
C HIS A 106 2.94 -10.44 5.98
N GLU A 107 3.32 -11.03 7.08
CA GLU A 107 4.35 -10.54 8.00
C GLU A 107 5.73 -11.06 7.56
N THR A 108 6.80 -10.27 7.82
CA THR A 108 8.17 -10.63 7.51
C THR A 108 9.11 -10.36 8.69
N GLY A 109 9.93 -11.37 9.00
CA GLY A 109 10.98 -11.27 10.01
C GLY A 109 10.59 -11.74 11.39
N GLY A 110 9.32 -12.04 11.64
CA GLY A 110 8.83 -12.45 12.96
C GLY A 110 9.12 -11.40 14.01
N ILE A 111 8.81 -10.12 13.74
CA ILE A 111 9.10 -9.01 14.64
C ILE A 111 8.41 -9.20 15.98
N THR A 112 9.14 -9.10 17.06
CA THR A 112 8.68 -9.36 18.41
C THR A 112 9.17 -8.28 19.36
N TYR A 113 8.34 -7.93 20.33
CA TYR A 113 8.69 -6.99 21.39
C TYR A 113 9.19 -7.75 22.60
N ASN A 114 10.33 -7.35 23.14
CA ASN A 114 10.88 -7.86 24.40
C ASN A 114 10.45 -6.94 25.55
N GLU A 115 9.58 -7.41 26.43
CA GLU A 115 9.08 -6.64 27.57
C GLU A 115 10.16 -6.31 28.61
N GLU A 116 11.19 -7.15 28.73
CA GLU A 116 12.28 -6.94 29.71
C GLU A 116 13.25 -5.83 29.25
N THR A 117 13.56 -5.78 27.94
CA THR A 117 14.49 -4.79 27.40
C THR A 117 13.80 -3.55 26.83
N GLY A 118 12.50 -3.64 26.53
CA GLY A 118 11.75 -2.59 25.86
C GLY A 118 12.07 -2.46 24.37
N GLU A 119 12.69 -3.45 23.75
CA GLU A 119 13.17 -3.40 22.38
C GLU A 119 12.44 -4.36 21.46
N TYR A 120 12.31 -4.00 20.17
CA TYR A 120 11.88 -4.90 19.13
C TYR A 120 13.06 -5.66 18.54
N TYR A 121 12.85 -6.94 18.21
CA TYR A 121 13.83 -7.79 17.55
C TYR A 121 13.17 -8.72 16.53
N TYR A 122 13.93 -9.21 15.58
CA TYR A 122 13.50 -10.18 14.58
C TYR A 122 13.86 -11.60 15.00
N THR A 123 12.94 -12.54 14.76
CA THR A 123 13.14 -13.96 15.10
C THR A 123 13.50 -14.82 13.89
N THR A 124 13.28 -14.33 12.69
CA THR A 124 13.58 -15.02 11.42
C THR A 124 13.97 -13.99 10.33
N LYS A 125 14.38 -14.50 9.17
CA LYS A 125 14.57 -13.74 7.93
C LYS A 125 13.53 -14.09 6.87
N SER A 126 12.51 -14.85 7.24
CA SER A 126 11.45 -15.34 6.35
C SER A 126 10.12 -14.72 6.70
N HIS A 127 9.13 -14.95 5.87
CA HIS A 127 7.73 -14.65 6.20
C HIS A 127 7.26 -15.53 7.33
N THR A 128 6.26 -15.06 8.08
CA THR A 128 5.55 -15.85 9.08
C THR A 128 4.07 -15.97 8.72
N GLY A 129 3.39 -16.91 9.34
CA GLY A 129 1.96 -17.16 9.13
C GLY A 129 1.05 -16.41 10.10
N VAL A 130 1.53 -15.37 10.77
CA VAL A 130 0.67 -14.56 11.65
C VAL A 130 -0.29 -13.71 10.83
N ASN A 131 -1.48 -13.45 11.39
CA ASN A 131 -2.45 -12.59 10.75
C ASN A 131 -1.94 -11.15 10.65
N VAL A 132 -2.20 -10.53 9.49
CA VAL A 132 -1.93 -9.11 9.27
C VAL A 132 -3.24 -8.31 9.31
N PRO A 133 -3.21 -7.04 9.75
CA PRO A 133 -4.42 -6.24 9.86
C PRO A 133 -4.91 -5.78 8.48
N VAL A 134 -6.24 -5.56 8.40
CA VAL A 134 -6.89 -4.88 7.29
C VAL A 134 -7.61 -3.65 7.84
N TYR A 135 -7.30 -2.50 7.29
CA TYR A 135 -7.95 -1.22 7.63
C TYR A 135 -8.74 -0.72 6.43
N VAL A 136 -9.95 -0.22 6.67
CA VAL A 136 -10.84 0.28 5.63
C VAL A 136 -11.35 1.65 6.05
N SER A 137 -11.32 2.64 5.14
CA SER A 137 -11.68 4.03 5.45
C SER A 137 -13.18 4.29 5.61
N ALA A 138 -14.03 3.38 5.12
CA ALA A 138 -15.49 3.54 5.17
C ALA A 138 -16.16 2.34 5.84
N SER A 139 -16.93 2.60 6.90
CA SER A 139 -17.66 1.57 7.65
C SER A 139 -18.77 0.89 6.84
N ASP A 140 -19.28 1.56 5.82
CA ASP A 140 -20.45 1.12 5.04
C ASP A 140 -20.08 0.40 3.75
N ALA A 141 -18.79 0.26 3.46
CA ALA A 141 -18.32 -0.42 2.25
C ALA A 141 -18.68 -1.92 2.19
N GLY A 142 -19.33 -2.44 3.24
CA GLY A 142 -19.76 -3.83 3.31
C GLY A 142 -18.60 -4.81 3.37
N PHE A 143 -17.42 -4.35 3.77
CA PHE A 143 -16.29 -5.22 4.10
C PHE A 143 -16.58 -6.00 5.37
N ILE A 144 -16.13 -7.24 5.39
CA ILE A 144 -16.14 -8.05 6.61
C ILE A 144 -15.10 -7.46 7.55
N THR A 145 -15.51 -7.09 8.75
CA THR A 145 -14.66 -6.55 9.81
C THR A 145 -14.81 -7.36 11.07
N GLY A 146 -13.76 -7.40 11.89
CA GLY A 146 -13.79 -8.04 13.22
C GLY A 146 -13.44 -9.52 13.25
N GLU A 147 -13.27 -10.20 12.11
CA GLU A 147 -12.87 -11.60 12.01
C GLU A 147 -11.69 -11.78 11.06
N ALA A 148 -10.86 -12.80 11.30
CA ALA A 148 -9.81 -13.17 10.36
C ALA A 148 -10.41 -13.94 9.17
N TYR A 149 -9.93 -13.65 7.97
CA TYR A 149 -10.32 -14.32 6.74
C TYR A 149 -9.13 -14.40 5.77
N ASP A 150 -9.23 -15.29 4.80
CA ASP A 150 -8.18 -15.45 3.80
C ASP A 150 -8.04 -14.19 2.92
N ASN A 151 -6.82 -13.81 2.58
CA ASN A 151 -6.52 -12.59 1.84
C ASN A 151 -7.19 -12.51 0.45
N TYR A 152 -7.46 -13.67 -0.21
CA TYR A 152 -8.18 -13.68 -1.49
C TYR A 152 -9.63 -13.13 -1.37
N CYS A 153 -10.19 -13.09 -0.16
CA CYS A 153 -11.51 -12.49 0.08
C CYS A 153 -11.51 -10.97 -0.17
N ILE A 154 -10.35 -10.32 0.00
CA ILE A 154 -10.19 -8.87 -0.22
C ILE A 154 -10.54 -8.50 -1.67
N SER A 155 -9.99 -9.22 -2.65
CA SER A 155 -10.25 -8.97 -4.07
C SER A 155 -11.74 -9.12 -4.42
N THR A 156 -12.40 -10.14 -3.85
CA THR A 156 -13.84 -10.35 -4.05
C THR A 156 -14.68 -9.23 -3.44
N GLN A 157 -14.29 -8.73 -2.26
CA GLN A 157 -14.99 -7.64 -1.59
C GLN A 157 -14.80 -6.31 -2.33
N LEU A 158 -13.56 -6.00 -2.78
CA LEU A 158 -13.27 -4.82 -3.59
C LEU A 158 -14.08 -4.82 -4.89
N ALA A 159 -14.11 -5.95 -5.58
CA ALA A 159 -14.87 -6.10 -6.79
C ALA A 159 -16.37 -5.84 -6.58
N ARG A 160 -16.94 -6.34 -5.49
CA ARG A 160 -18.35 -6.10 -5.15
C ARG A 160 -18.60 -4.61 -4.88
N VAL A 161 -17.72 -3.93 -4.17
CA VAL A 161 -17.83 -2.48 -3.92
C VAL A 161 -17.79 -1.70 -5.23
N MET A 162 -16.95 -2.13 -6.18
CA MET A 162 -16.87 -1.53 -7.52
C MET A 162 -18.03 -1.93 -8.46
N GLY A 163 -19.04 -2.66 -7.98
CA GLY A 163 -20.22 -3.04 -8.75
C GLY A 163 -20.02 -4.24 -9.70
N TYR A 164 -18.92 -4.97 -9.58
CA TYR A 164 -18.69 -6.17 -10.40
C TYR A 164 -19.42 -7.40 -9.84
N ASP A 165 -20.03 -8.19 -10.72
CA ASP A 165 -20.67 -9.45 -10.36
C ASP A 165 -19.65 -10.57 -10.15
N LYS A 166 -19.93 -11.46 -9.19
CA LYS A 166 -19.10 -12.66 -8.91
C LYS A 166 -18.87 -13.54 -10.14
N SER A 167 -19.79 -13.53 -11.13
CA SER A 167 -19.65 -14.30 -12.36
C SER A 167 -18.51 -13.82 -13.27
N GLN A 168 -18.01 -12.61 -13.06
CA GLN A 168 -16.93 -11.99 -13.84
C GLN A 168 -15.54 -12.31 -13.29
N PHE A 169 -15.46 -12.93 -12.12
CA PHE A 169 -14.18 -13.34 -11.52
C PHE A 169 -13.85 -14.79 -11.80
N PRO A 170 -12.55 -15.12 -11.97
CA PRO A 170 -12.17 -16.51 -12.07
C PRO A 170 -12.65 -17.26 -10.83
N LYS A 171 -13.36 -18.36 -11.06
CA LYS A 171 -13.78 -19.24 -9.98
C LYS A 171 -12.52 -19.71 -9.27
N THR A 172 -12.36 -19.31 -8.01
CA THR A 172 -11.38 -19.92 -7.13
C THR A 172 -11.65 -21.42 -7.07
N LYS A 173 -10.65 -22.23 -7.40
CA LYS A 173 -10.71 -23.69 -7.31
C LYS A 173 -10.76 -24.12 -5.85
#